data_7521fa91312200d76439cad38b82e00b
#
_entry.id   7521fa91312200d76439cad38b82e00b
#
_cell.length_a   1.000
_cell.length_b   1.000
_cell.length_c   1.000
_cell.angle_alpha   90.00
_cell.angle_beta   90.00
_cell.angle_gamma   90.00
#
_symmetry.space_group_name_H-M   'P 1'
#
loop_
_entity.id
_entity.type
_entity.pdbx_description
1 polymer ?
#
loop_
_entity_poly.entity_id
_entity_poly.type
_entity_poly.pdbx_seq_one_letter_code
_entity_poly.pdbx_strand_id
1 'polypeptide(L)'
;MAPRRPVRGQLGYIPQRLGLIRHASVFHNVLIGSRAKFCGPLDFLASKQAKDWAKKAIEKMGLEHKTWEPIKRLSGGQQRRVATARTLAQRPKLILADEFLSELDEETMSKVADAVVEYSRQEGAAVVLIEHDISRARSIADRLVVMDDGRLNPFLSETKTLEVKL
;
A
#
# COMPACT_ATOMS: atom_id res chain seq x y z
N MET A 1 14.07 16.02 21.45
CA MET A 1 14.13 14.56 21.24
C MET A 1 14.74 14.32 19.87
N ALA A 2 15.88 13.60 19.75
CA ALA A 2 16.48 13.33 18.45
C ALA A 2 15.54 12.41 17.63
N PRO A 3 15.36 12.66 16.32
CA PRO A 3 14.53 11.81 15.47
C PRO A 3 15.08 10.38 15.45
N ARG A 4 14.26 9.41 15.84
CA ARG A 4 14.66 7.99 15.74
C ARG A 4 14.72 7.61 14.27
N ARG A 5 15.80 6.94 13.87
CA ARG A 5 15.91 6.39 12.51
C ARG A 5 14.78 5.38 12.28
N PRO A 6 14.11 5.42 11.10
CA PRO A 6 13.07 4.44 10.79
C PRO A 6 13.66 3.02 10.82
N VAL A 7 12.95 2.11 11.48
CA VAL A 7 13.33 0.70 11.50
C VAL A 7 12.97 0.07 10.15
N ARG A 8 13.80 -0.83 9.67
CA ARG A 8 13.58 -1.55 8.41
C ARG A 8 12.17 -2.17 8.37
N GLY A 9 11.46 -1.95 7.28
CA GLY A 9 10.10 -2.46 7.08
C GLY A 9 8.99 -1.60 7.70
N GLN A 10 9.30 -0.50 8.41
CA GLN A 10 8.27 0.39 8.97
C GLN A 10 7.66 1.34 7.94
N LEU A 11 8.38 1.69 6.88
CA LEU A 11 7.90 2.53 5.79
C LEU A 11 7.55 1.66 4.59
N GLY A 12 6.29 1.68 4.17
CA GLY A 12 5.79 1.12 2.93
C GLY A 12 5.65 2.20 1.86
N TYR A 13 5.91 1.84 0.61
CA TYR A 13 5.73 2.77 -0.51
C TYR A 13 5.02 2.07 -1.67
N ILE A 14 3.97 2.70 -2.16
CA ILE A 14 3.24 2.31 -3.36
C ILE A 14 3.49 3.39 -4.41
N PRO A 15 4.45 3.22 -5.30
CA PRO A 15 4.79 4.22 -6.29
C PRO A 15 3.79 4.24 -7.46
N GLN A 16 3.66 5.37 -8.13
CA GLN A 16 2.92 5.51 -9.39
C GLN A 16 3.43 4.50 -10.43
N ARG A 17 4.76 4.40 -10.60
CA ARG A 17 5.41 3.34 -11.39
C ARG A 17 5.69 2.15 -10.51
N LEU A 18 4.90 1.10 -10.61
CA LEU A 18 4.78 -0.02 -9.66
C LEU A 18 6.08 -0.73 -9.27
N GLY A 19 7.15 -0.63 -10.05
CA GLY A 19 8.46 -1.23 -9.78
C GLY A 19 8.38 -2.74 -9.53
N LEU A 20 7.53 -3.46 -10.29
CA LEU A 20 7.38 -4.90 -10.20
C LEU A 20 8.39 -5.62 -11.08
N ILE A 21 8.87 -6.79 -10.63
CA ILE A 21 9.74 -7.66 -11.42
C ILE A 21 8.89 -8.41 -12.43
N ARG A 22 8.89 -7.97 -13.68
CA ARG A 22 7.95 -8.40 -14.73
C ARG A 22 7.95 -9.90 -15.03
N HIS A 23 9.10 -10.55 -14.96
CA HIS A 23 9.26 -11.98 -15.25
C HIS A 23 9.07 -12.87 -14.02
N ALA A 24 9.02 -12.29 -12.82
CA ALA A 24 8.76 -13.03 -11.59
C ALA A 24 7.26 -13.15 -11.34
N SER A 25 6.88 -14.15 -10.54
CA SER A 25 5.49 -14.40 -10.15
C SER A 25 4.96 -13.30 -9.21
N VAL A 26 3.62 -13.27 -9.08
CA VAL A 26 2.92 -12.47 -8.05
C VAL A 26 3.51 -12.77 -6.67
N PHE A 27 3.60 -14.05 -6.31
CA PHE A 27 4.15 -14.46 -5.02
C PHE A 27 5.55 -13.91 -4.76
N HIS A 28 6.44 -14.02 -5.76
CA HIS A 28 7.81 -13.52 -5.61
C HIS A 28 7.85 -12.01 -5.37
N ASN A 29 7.07 -11.24 -6.13
CA ASN A 29 6.99 -9.78 -5.97
C ASN A 29 6.47 -9.38 -4.58
N VAL A 30 5.43 -10.06 -4.08
CA VAL A 30 4.85 -9.77 -2.77
C VAL A 30 5.78 -10.24 -1.63
N LEU A 31 6.45 -11.39 -1.82
CA LEU A 31 7.40 -11.92 -0.86
C LEU A 31 8.58 -10.96 -0.61
N ILE A 32 9.05 -10.23 -1.62
CA ILE A 32 10.09 -9.21 -1.45
C ILE A 32 9.66 -8.17 -0.41
N GLY A 33 8.39 -7.74 -0.43
CA GLY A 33 7.85 -6.81 0.56
C GLY A 33 7.93 -7.38 1.98
N SER A 34 7.40 -8.56 2.20
CA SER A 34 7.41 -9.19 3.53
C SER A 34 8.83 -9.48 4.06
N ARG A 35 9.77 -9.86 3.18
CA ARG A 35 11.18 -10.04 3.56
C ARG A 35 11.83 -8.77 4.10
N ALA A 36 11.40 -7.60 3.67
CA ALA A 36 11.92 -6.33 4.17
C ALA A 36 11.79 -6.20 5.71
N LYS A 37 10.79 -6.82 6.30
CA LYS A 37 10.55 -6.81 7.75
C LYS A 37 10.93 -8.11 8.45
N PHE A 38 10.64 -9.26 7.82
CA PHE A 38 10.65 -10.57 8.48
C PHE A 38 11.90 -11.42 8.16
N CYS A 39 12.86 -10.86 7.44
CA CYS A 39 14.13 -11.51 7.16
C CYS A 39 15.29 -10.58 7.47
N GLY A 40 16.37 -11.12 8.03
CA GLY A 40 17.63 -10.41 8.22
C GLY A 40 18.32 -10.12 6.87
N PRO A 41 19.35 -9.24 6.88
CA PRO A 41 20.10 -8.91 5.67
C PRO A 41 20.88 -10.12 5.08
N LEU A 42 21.17 -11.12 5.89
CA LEU A 42 21.92 -12.33 5.51
C LEU A 42 21.00 -13.56 5.33
N ASP A 43 19.68 -13.41 5.49
CA ASP A 43 18.75 -14.52 5.30
C ASP A 43 18.55 -14.81 3.81
N PHE A 44 19.21 -15.83 3.29
CA PHE A 44 19.08 -16.28 1.90
C PHE A 44 17.68 -16.87 1.63
N LEU A 45 17.08 -17.52 2.62
CA LEU A 45 15.74 -18.09 2.52
C LEU A 45 14.71 -17.21 3.21
N ALA A 46 13.54 -17.08 2.58
CA ALA A 46 12.41 -16.39 3.21
C ALA A 46 11.90 -17.19 4.41
N SER A 47 11.75 -16.53 5.56
CA SER A 47 11.17 -17.15 6.75
C SER A 47 9.73 -17.63 6.49
N LYS A 48 9.26 -18.61 7.28
CA LYS A 48 7.86 -19.06 7.22
C LYS A 48 6.90 -17.88 7.38
N GLN A 49 7.18 -17.01 8.35
CA GLN A 49 6.38 -15.81 8.62
C GLN A 49 6.31 -14.87 7.41
N ALA A 50 7.43 -14.63 6.70
CA ALA A 50 7.43 -13.82 5.49
C ALA A 50 6.55 -14.42 4.39
N LYS A 51 6.59 -15.75 4.21
CA LYS A 51 5.77 -16.46 3.22
C LYS A 51 4.28 -16.37 3.57
N ASP A 52 3.93 -16.52 4.85
CA ASP A 52 2.55 -16.46 5.32
C ASP A 52 1.96 -15.05 5.14
N TRP A 53 2.72 -14.00 5.45
CA TRP A 53 2.28 -12.62 5.21
C TRP A 53 2.14 -12.29 3.72
N ALA A 54 3.02 -12.83 2.88
CA ALA A 54 2.90 -12.67 1.43
C ALA A 54 1.60 -13.31 0.91
N LYS A 55 1.27 -14.53 1.36
CA LYS A 55 0.02 -15.22 0.98
C LYS A 55 -1.21 -14.45 1.43
N LYS A 56 -1.28 -14.02 2.69
CA LYS A 56 -2.40 -13.23 3.21
C LYS A 56 -2.60 -11.92 2.45
N ALA A 57 -1.53 -11.24 2.06
CA ALA A 57 -1.63 -10.02 1.29
C ALA A 57 -2.13 -10.27 -0.14
N ILE A 58 -1.74 -11.38 -0.77
CA ILE A 58 -2.22 -11.80 -2.10
C ILE A 58 -3.72 -12.10 -2.04
N GLU A 59 -4.15 -12.86 -1.05
CA GLU A 59 -5.56 -13.20 -0.79
C GLU A 59 -6.40 -11.93 -0.56
N LYS A 60 -5.93 -11.02 0.28
CA LYS A 60 -6.61 -9.74 0.55
C LYS A 60 -6.81 -8.90 -0.73
N MET A 61 -5.96 -9.06 -1.73
CA MET A 61 -6.08 -8.41 -3.05
C MET A 61 -6.86 -9.24 -4.09
N GLY A 62 -7.42 -10.40 -3.72
CA GLY A 62 -8.15 -11.28 -4.63
C GLY A 62 -7.29 -11.81 -5.78
N LEU A 63 -6.01 -12.11 -5.50
CA LEU A 63 -5.04 -12.57 -6.49
C LEU A 63 -4.55 -14.01 -6.24
N GLU A 64 -5.19 -14.77 -5.35
CA GLU A 64 -4.80 -16.13 -4.98
C GLU A 64 -4.73 -17.08 -6.20
N HIS A 65 -5.68 -16.94 -7.14
CA HIS A 65 -5.72 -17.70 -8.38
C HIS A 65 -4.62 -17.33 -9.39
N LYS A 66 -3.91 -16.21 -9.14
CA LYS A 66 -2.79 -15.68 -9.93
C LYS A 66 -1.44 -15.74 -9.21
N THR A 67 -1.38 -16.39 -8.05
CA THR A 67 -0.20 -16.40 -7.17
C THR A 67 1.10 -16.74 -7.90
N TRP A 68 1.07 -17.68 -8.84
CA TRP A 68 2.25 -18.15 -9.58
C TRP A 68 2.39 -17.53 -10.96
N GLU A 69 1.43 -16.72 -11.39
CA GLU A 69 1.46 -16.07 -12.69
C GLU A 69 2.55 -15.00 -12.73
N PRO A 70 3.36 -14.91 -13.82
CA PRO A 70 4.33 -13.83 -13.97
C PRO A 70 3.63 -12.50 -14.21
N ILE A 71 4.19 -11.43 -13.64
CA ILE A 71 3.61 -10.07 -13.69
C ILE A 71 3.28 -9.61 -15.13
N LYS A 72 4.12 -9.97 -16.10
CA LYS A 72 3.91 -9.58 -17.52
C LYS A 72 2.60 -10.09 -18.14
N ARG A 73 1.94 -11.07 -17.53
CA ARG A 73 0.65 -11.61 -17.97
C ARG A 73 -0.56 -11.00 -17.28
N LEU A 74 -0.33 -10.09 -16.34
CA LEU A 74 -1.37 -9.43 -15.58
C LEU A 74 -1.82 -8.13 -16.25
N SER A 75 -3.11 -7.79 -16.12
CA SER A 75 -3.62 -6.47 -16.48
C SER A 75 -3.00 -5.37 -15.59
N GLY A 76 -3.08 -4.10 -16.02
CA GLY A 76 -2.60 -2.97 -15.23
C GLY A 76 -3.19 -2.93 -13.83
N GLY A 77 -4.52 -3.11 -13.70
CA GLY A 77 -5.20 -3.17 -12.41
C GLY A 77 -4.74 -4.35 -11.53
N GLN A 78 -4.50 -5.54 -12.13
CA GLN A 78 -3.93 -6.67 -11.39
C GLN A 78 -2.50 -6.37 -10.92
N GLN A 79 -1.67 -5.75 -11.75
CA GLN A 79 -0.33 -5.35 -11.37
C GLN A 79 -0.35 -4.33 -10.21
N ARG A 80 -1.28 -3.37 -10.23
CA ARG A 80 -1.46 -2.40 -9.14
C ARG A 80 -1.86 -3.09 -7.84
N ARG A 81 -2.76 -4.06 -7.89
CA ARG A 81 -3.11 -4.90 -6.73
C ARG A 81 -1.90 -5.69 -6.20
N VAL A 82 -1.01 -6.18 -7.06
CA VAL A 82 0.25 -6.83 -6.63
C VAL A 82 1.17 -5.85 -5.92
N ALA A 83 1.32 -4.61 -6.42
CA ALA A 83 2.16 -3.59 -5.77
C ALA A 83 1.60 -3.22 -4.38
N THR A 84 0.28 -3.09 -4.26
CA THR A 84 -0.38 -2.88 -2.97
C THR A 84 -0.17 -4.07 -2.03
N ALA A 85 -0.40 -5.31 -2.50
CA ALA A 85 -0.14 -6.52 -1.73
C ALA A 85 1.30 -6.59 -1.23
N ARG A 86 2.29 -6.25 -2.07
CA ARG A 86 3.70 -6.19 -1.70
C ARG A 86 3.95 -5.23 -0.53
N THR A 87 3.33 -4.05 -0.57
CA THR A 87 3.46 -3.06 0.49
C THR A 87 2.77 -3.52 1.78
N LEU A 88 1.56 -4.04 1.70
CA LEU A 88 0.84 -4.55 2.89
C LEU A 88 1.53 -5.76 3.53
N ALA A 89 2.13 -6.66 2.73
CA ALA A 89 2.89 -7.81 3.23
C ALA A 89 4.11 -7.41 4.08
N GLN A 90 4.64 -6.21 3.89
CA GLN A 90 5.72 -5.65 4.69
C GLN A 90 5.24 -5.28 6.11
N ARG A 91 3.94 -5.13 6.35
CA ARG A 91 3.33 -4.64 7.59
C ARG A 91 3.93 -3.30 8.05
N PRO A 92 3.91 -2.27 7.21
CA PRO A 92 4.46 -0.97 7.54
C PRO A 92 3.64 -0.27 8.63
N LYS A 93 4.25 0.72 9.30
CA LYS A 93 3.55 1.64 10.21
C LYS A 93 3.23 2.98 9.55
N LEU A 94 3.85 3.26 8.40
CA LEU A 94 3.55 4.37 7.53
C LEU A 94 3.53 3.88 6.09
N ILE A 95 2.48 4.20 5.35
CA ILE A 95 2.36 3.95 3.92
C ILE A 95 2.39 5.29 3.20
N LEU A 96 3.28 5.44 2.25
CA LEU A 96 3.25 6.51 1.26
C LEU A 96 2.69 5.92 -0.03
N ALA A 97 1.58 6.47 -0.53
CA ALA A 97 0.90 6.00 -1.71
C ALA A 97 0.77 7.12 -2.73
N ASP A 98 1.43 6.94 -3.86
CA ASP A 98 1.54 7.92 -4.93
C ASP A 98 0.68 7.49 -6.11
N GLU A 99 -0.47 8.17 -6.29
CA GLU A 99 -1.46 7.90 -7.34
C GLU A 99 -1.81 6.40 -7.49
N PHE A 100 -1.86 5.69 -6.38
CA PHE A 100 -1.94 4.23 -6.38
C PHE A 100 -3.31 3.68 -6.84
N LEU A 101 -4.32 4.54 -6.95
CA LEU A 101 -5.66 4.22 -7.42
C LEU A 101 -5.90 4.59 -8.89
N SER A 102 -4.92 5.23 -9.56
CA SER A 102 -5.04 5.60 -10.96
C SER A 102 -5.12 4.35 -11.87
N GLU A 103 -5.76 4.49 -13.02
CA GLU A 103 -5.89 3.42 -14.04
C GLU A 103 -6.66 2.17 -13.57
N LEU A 104 -7.40 2.25 -12.47
CA LEU A 104 -8.29 1.21 -12.00
C LEU A 104 -9.73 1.51 -12.44
N ASP A 105 -10.48 0.45 -12.75
CA ASP A 105 -11.93 0.53 -12.79
C ASP A 105 -12.48 0.81 -11.38
N GLU A 106 -13.68 1.36 -11.31
CA GLU A 106 -14.27 1.86 -10.07
C GLU A 106 -14.42 0.76 -9.00
N GLU A 107 -14.80 -0.45 -9.41
CA GLU A 107 -14.94 -1.60 -8.50
C GLU A 107 -13.59 -2.03 -7.93
N THR A 108 -12.57 -2.15 -8.77
CA THR A 108 -11.21 -2.50 -8.35
C THR A 108 -10.60 -1.41 -7.47
N MET A 109 -10.85 -0.14 -7.81
CA MET A 109 -10.40 1.02 -7.05
C MET A 109 -10.95 0.98 -5.61
N SER A 110 -12.26 0.80 -5.46
CA SER A 110 -12.90 0.70 -4.14
C SER A 110 -12.28 -0.43 -3.31
N LYS A 111 -12.16 -1.63 -3.88
CA LYS A 111 -11.56 -2.78 -3.20
C LYS A 111 -10.12 -2.52 -2.72
N VAL A 112 -9.31 -1.86 -3.55
CA VAL A 112 -7.92 -1.55 -3.20
C VAL A 112 -7.85 -0.46 -2.13
N ALA A 113 -8.67 0.59 -2.23
CA ALA A 113 -8.76 1.64 -1.22
C ALA A 113 -9.21 1.09 0.13
N ASP A 114 -10.30 0.30 0.13
CA ASP A 114 -10.86 -0.32 1.33
C ASP A 114 -9.83 -1.22 2.02
N ALA A 115 -9.07 -2.00 1.26
CA ALA A 115 -8.04 -2.87 1.80
C ALA A 115 -6.91 -2.08 2.49
N VAL A 116 -6.53 -0.91 1.96
CA VAL A 116 -5.52 -0.03 2.58
C VAL A 116 -6.08 0.66 3.82
N VAL A 117 -7.32 1.16 3.76
CA VAL A 117 -8.01 1.78 4.91
C VAL A 117 -8.21 0.78 6.04
N GLU A 118 -8.69 -0.41 5.72
CA GLU A 118 -8.87 -1.48 6.70
C GLU A 118 -7.54 -1.89 7.34
N TYR A 119 -6.48 -2.01 6.54
CA TYR A 119 -5.13 -2.27 7.04
C TYR A 119 -4.68 -1.17 8.02
N SER A 120 -4.86 0.10 7.63
CA SER A 120 -4.52 1.26 8.47
C SER A 120 -5.18 1.17 9.85
N ARG A 121 -6.48 0.87 9.87
CA ARG A 121 -7.26 0.74 11.12
C ARG A 121 -6.83 -0.46 11.96
N GLN A 122 -6.64 -1.62 11.34
CA GLN A 122 -6.28 -2.87 12.05
C GLN A 122 -4.87 -2.83 12.63
N GLU A 123 -3.91 -2.24 11.91
CA GLU A 123 -2.50 -2.23 12.30
C GLU A 123 -2.07 -0.93 13.00
N GLY A 124 -2.96 0.05 13.10
CA GLY A 124 -2.64 1.39 13.61
C GLY A 124 -1.55 2.06 12.76
N ALA A 125 -1.63 1.89 11.44
CA ALA A 125 -0.69 2.47 10.49
C ALA A 125 -1.21 3.80 9.95
N ALA A 126 -0.32 4.78 9.76
CA ALA A 126 -0.65 6.01 9.04
C ALA A 126 -0.53 5.79 7.53
N VAL A 127 -1.40 6.46 6.76
CA VAL A 127 -1.34 6.47 5.29
C VAL A 127 -1.26 7.93 4.83
N VAL A 128 -0.28 8.22 3.99
CA VAL A 128 -0.18 9.47 3.24
C VAL A 128 -0.44 9.14 1.78
N LEU A 129 -1.50 9.71 1.24
CA LEU A 129 -1.98 9.45 -0.11
C LEU A 129 -1.83 10.72 -0.95
N ILE A 130 -1.25 10.61 -2.14
CA ILE A 130 -1.24 11.65 -3.16
C ILE A 130 -2.28 11.29 -4.21
N GLU A 131 -3.22 12.21 -4.43
CA GLU A 131 -4.31 12.08 -5.40
C GLU A 131 -4.57 13.41 -6.10
N HIS A 132 -4.96 13.35 -7.37
CA HIS A 132 -5.35 14.53 -8.15
C HIS A 132 -6.87 14.76 -8.11
N ASP A 133 -7.64 13.71 -7.85
CA ASP A 133 -9.08 13.80 -7.70
C ASP A 133 -9.45 14.11 -6.25
N ILE A 134 -9.88 15.35 -6.01
CA ILE A 134 -10.26 15.86 -4.69
C ILE A 134 -11.44 15.06 -4.11
N SER A 135 -12.41 14.69 -4.94
CA SER A 135 -13.60 13.94 -4.49
C SER A 135 -13.22 12.56 -3.99
N ARG A 136 -12.31 11.88 -4.70
CA ARG A 136 -11.75 10.59 -4.30
C ARG A 136 -10.91 10.72 -3.03
N ALA A 137 -10.01 11.69 -2.97
CA ALA A 137 -9.21 11.92 -1.78
C ALA A 137 -10.10 12.17 -0.54
N ARG A 138 -11.14 12.99 -0.69
CA ARG A 138 -12.11 13.31 0.37
C ARG A 138 -12.90 12.09 0.85
N SER A 139 -13.22 11.14 -0.02
CA SER A 139 -13.96 9.94 0.37
C SER A 139 -13.15 8.99 1.25
N ILE A 140 -11.83 8.96 1.06
CA ILE A 140 -10.92 7.99 1.69
C ILE A 140 -10.23 8.57 2.93
N ALA A 141 -9.79 9.84 2.85
CA ALA A 141 -8.92 10.45 3.86
C ALA A 141 -9.68 10.95 5.09
N ASP A 142 -9.07 10.84 6.26
CA ASP A 142 -9.52 11.50 7.50
C ASP A 142 -9.14 12.97 7.49
N ARG A 143 -8.04 13.31 6.83
CA ARG A 143 -7.53 14.67 6.67
C ARG A 143 -7.12 14.92 5.23
N LEU A 144 -7.73 15.91 4.59
CA LEU A 144 -7.37 16.38 3.28
C LEU A 144 -6.47 17.62 3.39
N VAL A 145 -5.39 17.62 2.65
CA VAL A 145 -4.47 18.75 2.53
C VAL A 145 -4.30 19.06 1.06
N VAL A 146 -4.63 20.26 0.64
CA VAL A 146 -4.49 20.69 -0.75
C VAL A 146 -3.19 21.47 -0.90
N MET A 147 -2.39 21.10 -1.89
CA MET A 147 -1.17 21.80 -2.26
C MET A 147 -1.37 22.49 -3.61
N ASP A 148 -0.96 23.75 -3.69
CA ASP A 148 -0.96 24.57 -4.88
C ASP A 148 0.38 25.32 -4.98
N ASP A 149 1.04 25.28 -6.14
CA ASP A 149 2.37 25.87 -6.35
C ASP A 149 3.40 25.56 -5.23
N GLY A 150 3.40 24.33 -4.73
CA GLY A 150 4.31 23.89 -3.68
C GLY A 150 3.97 24.41 -2.28
N ARG A 151 2.81 25.05 -2.10
CA ARG A 151 2.33 25.59 -0.82
C ARG A 151 1.04 24.90 -0.39
N LEU A 152 0.86 24.80 0.92
CA LEU A 152 -0.40 24.31 1.48
C LEU A 152 -1.49 25.37 1.31
N ASN A 153 -2.63 24.96 0.77
CA ASN A 153 -3.81 25.81 0.67
C ASN A 153 -4.73 25.55 1.88
N PRO A 154 -4.73 26.45 2.89
CA PRO A 154 -5.50 26.23 4.12
C PRO A 154 -7.01 26.31 3.91
N PHE A 155 -7.46 27.02 2.87
CA PHE A 155 -8.89 27.23 2.58
C PHE A 155 -9.56 25.98 1.98
N LEU A 156 -8.78 25.11 1.32
CA LEU A 156 -9.25 23.88 0.71
C LEU A 156 -8.90 22.64 1.54
N SER A 157 -8.18 22.81 2.64
CA SER A 157 -7.78 21.70 3.51
C SER A 157 -8.88 21.40 4.54
N GLU A 158 -9.24 20.14 4.68
CA GLU A 158 -10.31 19.68 5.55
C GLU A 158 -9.83 18.59 6.51
N THR A 159 -10.42 18.53 7.70
CA THR A 159 -10.22 17.42 8.65
C THR A 159 -11.60 16.88 9.01
N LYS A 160 -11.84 15.58 8.78
CA LYS A 160 -13.05 14.92 9.29
C LYS A 160 -12.94 14.83 10.81
N THR A 161 -13.93 15.33 11.52
CA THR A 161 -14.04 15.12 12.97
C THR A 161 -14.36 13.65 13.19
N LEU A 162 -13.42 12.89 13.73
CA LEU A 162 -13.70 11.56 14.21
C LEU A 162 -14.58 11.69 15.46
N GLU A 163 -15.85 11.32 15.36
CA GLU A 163 -16.66 11.06 16.55
C GLU A 163 -16.05 9.84 17.25
N VAL A 164 -15.25 10.08 18.28
CA VAL A 164 -14.82 9.03 19.18
C VAL A 164 -16.05 8.63 19.97
N LYS A 165 -16.71 7.56 19.60
CA LYS A 165 -17.66 6.88 20.49
C LYS A 165 -16.85 6.29 21.64
N LEU A 166 -16.88 7.00 22.79
CA LEU A 166 -16.42 6.52 24.08
C LEU A 166 -17.29 5.34 24.55
#